data_c01ae147b86975469aeb83ee80227e12
#
_entry.id   c01ae147b86975469aeb83ee80227e12
#
_cell.length_a   1.000
_cell.length_b   1.000
_cell.length_c   1.000
_cell.angle_alpha   90.00
_cell.angle_beta   90.00
_cell.angle_gamma   90.00
#
_symmetry.space_group_name_H-M   'P 1'
#
loop_
_entity.id
_entity.type
_entity.pdbx_description
1 polymer ?
#
loop_
_entity_poly.entity_id
_entity_poly.type
_entity_poly.pdbx_seq_one_letter_code
_entity_poly.pdbx_strand_id
1 'polypeptide(L)'
;MTSHPPRNLGLDLVRATEAAALAAARWMGVGKPDEADQAAAEAMYGVLNTLDMQGRIVVGEEGKLGVHSPLDSGRMVGTGNGPEVDVVVDPVDGRRRLAQGHSDAISVVGVAPRDSMWSPSPAVYMEKIVVDRAAADAMVPECIDAPAAWTLALVARVKKKPVRDLVVFVLERPRHEHLVEEIRSAGARVLLRSDGDIAGAMMAAHPLIDVDLLMGAGGIAEGVIAACVVKALGGMMLGRLAPQTEEEWAAVRAAGLDTKAVLSCGELVRGNEIFFAATGITDGLMLEGVRLHGSEAETESIVLRAETGTRRKIHTVHRLTD
;
A
#
# COMPACT_ATOMS: atom_id res chain seq x y z
N MET A 1 36.49 9.64 -1.90
CA MET A 1 35.34 10.55 -1.74
C MET A 1 34.44 9.98 -0.65
N THR A 2 34.45 10.55 0.54
CA THR A 2 33.51 10.18 1.60
C THR A 2 32.17 10.80 1.23
N SER A 3 31.35 10.07 0.47
CA SER A 3 29.97 10.49 0.29
C SER A 3 29.30 10.35 1.66
N HIS A 4 28.86 11.45 2.24
CA HIS A 4 27.93 11.39 3.36
C HIS A 4 26.73 10.54 2.91
N PRO A 5 26.26 9.60 3.76
CA PRO A 5 25.04 8.85 3.41
C PRO A 5 23.93 9.86 3.14
N PRO A 6 23.16 9.70 2.05
CA PRO A 6 22.11 10.62 1.73
C PRO A 6 21.13 10.72 2.90
N ARG A 7 20.57 11.91 3.12
CA ARG A 7 19.57 12.16 4.16
C ARG A 7 18.51 11.05 4.15
N ASN A 8 18.19 10.52 5.31
CA ASN A 8 17.18 9.45 5.42
C ASN A 8 15.78 10.05 5.45
N LEU A 9 15.27 10.44 4.29
CA LEU A 9 13.90 10.96 4.13
C LEU A 9 12.85 10.00 4.75
N GLY A 10 13.12 8.70 4.77
CA GLY A 10 12.20 7.72 5.36
C GLY A 10 11.87 7.96 6.83
N LEU A 11 12.81 8.49 7.64
CA LEU A 11 12.51 8.83 9.04
C LEU A 11 11.63 10.09 9.16
N ASP A 12 11.78 11.03 8.24
CA ASP A 12 10.92 12.21 8.19
C ASP A 12 9.49 11.84 7.76
N LEU A 13 9.33 10.85 6.85
CA LEU A 13 8.02 10.35 6.42
C LEU A 13 7.21 9.69 7.54
N VAL A 14 7.87 9.08 8.54
CA VAL A 14 7.18 8.53 9.71
C VAL A 14 6.34 9.56 10.42
N ARG A 15 6.85 10.79 10.56
CA ARG A 15 6.10 11.88 11.19
C ARG A 15 4.77 12.18 10.48
N ALA A 16 4.73 12.02 9.15
CA ALA A 16 3.51 12.23 8.38
C ALA A 16 2.50 11.08 8.59
N THR A 17 2.97 9.83 8.62
CA THR A 17 2.09 8.67 8.88
C THR A 17 1.65 8.62 10.35
N GLU A 18 2.48 9.01 11.31
CA GLU A 18 2.12 9.13 12.72
C GLU A 18 1.05 10.20 12.94
N ALA A 19 1.19 11.38 12.32
CA ALA A 19 0.19 12.45 12.43
C ALA A 19 -1.17 12.02 11.89
N ALA A 20 -1.19 11.36 10.73
CA ALA A 20 -2.40 10.80 10.16
C ALA A 20 -3.01 9.71 11.05
N ALA A 21 -2.20 8.79 11.56
CA ALA A 21 -2.66 7.71 12.42
C ALA A 21 -3.27 8.23 13.73
N LEU A 22 -2.63 9.21 14.37
CA LEU A 22 -3.14 9.86 15.58
C LEU A 22 -4.48 10.58 15.34
N ALA A 23 -4.62 11.27 14.20
CA ALA A 23 -5.86 11.94 13.83
C ALA A 23 -6.97 10.92 13.54
N ALA A 24 -6.67 9.86 12.79
CA ALA A 24 -7.61 8.81 12.41
C ALA A 24 -8.08 7.98 13.63
N ALA A 25 -7.18 7.68 14.57
CA ALA A 25 -7.48 6.81 15.72
C ALA A 25 -8.65 7.30 16.58
N ARG A 26 -8.90 8.60 16.63
CA ARG A 26 -10.05 9.19 17.34
C ARG A 26 -11.40 8.82 16.72
N TRP A 27 -11.41 8.30 15.51
CA TRP A 27 -12.58 7.86 14.76
C TRP A 27 -12.81 6.35 14.79
N MET A 28 -11.95 5.59 15.48
CA MET A 28 -12.06 4.14 15.57
C MET A 28 -13.40 3.73 16.21
N GLY A 29 -14.18 2.92 15.47
CA GLY A 29 -15.49 2.44 15.92
C GLY A 29 -16.62 3.49 15.92
N VAL A 30 -16.39 4.70 15.38
CA VAL A 30 -17.37 5.78 15.37
C VAL A 30 -18.38 5.66 14.22
N GLY A 31 -18.09 4.81 13.22
CA GLY A 31 -18.98 4.60 12.07
C GLY A 31 -18.91 5.69 11.00
N LYS A 32 -17.86 6.51 11.01
CA LYS A 32 -17.66 7.67 10.13
C LYS A 32 -16.34 7.56 9.35
N PRO A 33 -16.30 6.75 8.28
CA PRO A 33 -15.07 6.50 7.53
C PRO A 33 -14.54 7.74 6.80
N ASP A 34 -15.42 8.59 6.30
CA ASP A 34 -15.04 9.74 5.48
C ASP A 34 -14.44 10.87 6.34
N GLU A 35 -15.02 11.10 7.54
CA GLU A 35 -14.47 12.08 8.49
C GLU A 35 -13.11 11.60 9.06
N ALA A 36 -12.95 10.31 9.25
CA ALA A 36 -11.66 9.73 9.68
C ALA A 36 -10.57 9.95 8.64
N ASP A 37 -10.90 9.69 7.38
CA ASP A 37 -10.01 9.85 6.25
C ASP A 37 -9.62 11.32 6.02
N GLN A 38 -10.60 12.23 6.08
CA GLN A 38 -10.34 13.67 5.97
C GLN A 38 -9.42 14.17 7.09
N ALA A 39 -9.68 13.80 8.33
CA ALA A 39 -8.84 14.21 9.47
C ALA A 39 -7.39 13.71 9.30
N ALA A 40 -7.22 12.46 8.84
CA ALA A 40 -5.93 11.88 8.57
C ALA A 40 -5.21 12.58 7.40
N ALA A 41 -5.92 12.87 6.32
CA ALA A 41 -5.38 13.55 5.14
C ALA A 41 -4.89 14.97 5.47
N GLU A 42 -5.65 15.74 6.25
CA GLU A 42 -5.26 17.07 6.70
C GLU A 42 -4.01 17.03 7.59
N ALA A 43 -3.95 16.09 8.53
CA ALA A 43 -2.80 15.92 9.42
C ALA A 43 -1.54 15.49 8.64
N MET A 44 -1.67 14.53 7.71
CA MET A 44 -0.57 14.09 6.85
C MET A 44 -0.05 15.22 5.99
N TYR A 45 -0.95 15.96 5.32
CA TYR A 45 -0.61 17.10 4.47
C TYR A 45 0.17 18.18 5.23
N GLY A 46 -0.29 18.51 6.45
CA GLY A 46 0.38 19.49 7.30
C GLY A 46 1.83 19.12 7.58
N VAL A 47 2.09 17.85 7.89
CA VAL A 47 3.46 17.37 8.16
C VAL A 47 4.29 17.26 6.88
N LEU A 48 3.73 16.70 5.79
CA LEU A 48 4.45 16.57 4.51
C LEU A 48 5.01 17.92 4.05
N ASN A 49 4.28 19.03 4.24
CA ASN A 49 4.73 20.37 3.86
C ASN A 49 5.86 20.93 4.74
N THR A 50 6.24 20.27 5.81
CA THR A 50 7.43 20.62 6.64
C THR A 50 8.69 19.88 6.21
N LEU A 51 8.59 18.92 5.30
CA LEU A 51 9.72 18.08 4.90
C LEU A 51 10.52 18.73 3.78
N ASP A 52 11.86 18.65 3.89
CA ASP A 52 12.75 19.17 2.84
C ASP A 52 12.76 18.25 1.62
N MET A 53 11.77 18.41 0.78
CA MET A 53 11.61 17.77 -0.51
C MET A 53 10.79 18.65 -1.46
N GLN A 54 10.90 18.39 -2.75
CA GLN A 54 10.02 18.89 -3.79
C GLN A 54 9.14 17.73 -4.25
N GLY A 55 8.15 17.37 -3.41
CA GLY A 55 7.27 16.22 -3.63
C GLY A 55 6.15 16.54 -4.59
N ARG A 56 5.84 15.62 -5.52
CA ARG A 56 4.63 15.66 -6.34
C ARG A 56 3.81 14.42 -6.03
N ILE A 57 2.56 14.59 -5.60
CA ILE A 57 1.64 13.47 -5.43
C ILE A 57 1.28 12.93 -6.81
N VAL A 58 1.65 11.68 -7.06
CA VAL A 58 1.46 11.02 -8.37
C VAL A 58 0.11 10.34 -8.44
N VAL A 59 -0.26 9.66 -7.38
CA VAL A 59 -1.58 9.07 -7.17
C VAL A 59 -2.00 9.41 -5.75
N GLY A 60 -3.12 10.10 -5.62
CA GLY A 60 -3.62 10.65 -4.37
C GLY A 60 -5.04 10.18 -4.05
N GLU A 61 -5.77 11.04 -3.37
CA GLU A 61 -7.06 10.74 -2.73
C GLU A 61 -8.27 11.15 -3.58
N GLU A 62 -8.08 11.56 -4.83
CA GLU A 62 -9.17 12.02 -5.68
C GLU A 62 -10.27 10.97 -5.85
N GLY A 63 -11.50 11.43 -5.72
CA GLY A 63 -12.70 10.61 -5.90
C GLY A 63 -13.08 9.73 -4.71
N LYS A 64 -12.23 9.59 -3.68
CA LYS A 64 -12.56 8.79 -2.51
C LYS A 64 -13.69 9.39 -1.68
N LEU A 65 -13.72 10.72 -1.53
CA LEU A 65 -14.69 11.45 -0.70
C LEU A 65 -15.71 12.25 -1.50
N GLY A 66 -15.64 12.26 -2.83
CA GLY A 66 -16.48 13.13 -3.67
C GLY A 66 -16.19 14.63 -3.50
N VAL A 67 -15.16 14.99 -2.75
CA VAL A 67 -14.65 16.34 -2.52
C VAL A 67 -13.14 16.36 -2.76
N HIS A 68 -12.58 17.53 -3.01
CA HIS A 68 -11.15 17.69 -3.16
C HIS A 68 -10.41 17.45 -1.85
N SER A 69 -9.38 16.60 -1.92
CA SER A 69 -8.43 16.37 -0.83
C SER A 69 -7.19 17.26 -0.98
N PRO A 70 -6.55 17.69 0.11
CA PRO A 70 -5.24 18.33 0.02
C PRO A 70 -4.16 17.39 -0.56
N LEU A 71 -4.45 16.10 -0.62
CA LEU A 71 -3.56 15.03 -1.13
C LEU A 71 -3.98 14.49 -2.50
N ASP A 72 -4.72 15.25 -3.30
CA ASP A 72 -5.08 14.89 -4.67
C ASP A 72 -3.85 14.82 -5.58
N SER A 73 -3.91 13.99 -6.63
CA SER A 73 -2.87 13.86 -7.65
C SER A 73 -2.49 15.21 -8.28
N GLY A 74 -1.21 15.38 -8.58
CA GLY A 74 -0.64 16.61 -9.12
C GLY A 74 -0.32 17.68 -8.07
N ARG A 75 -0.76 17.54 -6.82
CA ARG A 75 -0.42 18.46 -5.75
C ARG A 75 1.06 18.39 -5.41
N MET A 76 1.64 19.55 -5.11
CA MET A 76 3.01 19.68 -4.61
C MET A 76 3.00 19.67 -3.09
N VAL A 77 3.93 18.94 -2.48
CA VAL A 77 4.16 18.85 -1.04
C VAL A 77 5.64 18.98 -0.71
N GLY A 78 5.94 19.39 0.51
CA GLY A 78 7.30 19.67 0.96
C GLY A 78 7.60 21.15 0.99
N THR A 79 8.77 21.51 1.54
CA THR A 79 9.22 22.92 1.66
C THR A 79 9.62 23.54 0.31
N GLY A 80 9.69 22.75 -0.76
CA GLY A 80 10.25 23.15 -2.05
C GLY A 80 11.79 23.10 -2.07
N ASN A 81 12.43 22.70 -0.98
CA ASN A 81 13.87 22.46 -0.90
C ASN A 81 14.16 20.96 -0.88
N GLY A 82 15.35 20.54 -1.28
CA GLY A 82 15.75 19.13 -1.26
C GLY A 82 15.46 18.38 -2.55
N PRO A 83 15.38 17.02 -2.51
CA PRO A 83 15.24 16.22 -3.72
C PRO A 83 13.86 16.35 -4.36
N GLU A 84 13.84 16.25 -5.70
CA GLU A 84 12.61 16.10 -6.46
C GLU A 84 12.13 14.66 -6.39
N VAL A 85 10.92 14.45 -5.90
CA VAL A 85 10.37 13.11 -5.67
C VAL A 85 8.91 13.00 -6.12
N ASP A 86 8.54 11.80 -6.55
CA ASP A 86 7.16 11.35 -6.64
C ASP A 86 6.72 10.85 -5.26
N VAL A 87 5.50 11.17 -4.90
CA VAL A 87 4.89 10.84 -3.60
C VAL A 87 3.58 10.09 -3.85
N VAL A 88 3.37 8.99 -3.16
CA VAL A 88 2.08 8.27 -3.09
C VAL A 88 1.66 8.15 -1.64
N VAL A 89 0.39 8.36 -1.37
CA VAL A 89 -0.18 8.40 -0.02
C VAL A 89 -1.49 7.64 0.06
N ASP A 90 -1.74 7.05 1.21
CA ASP A 90 -3.06 6.65 1.67
C ASP A 90 -3.13 6.96 3.17
N PRO A 91 -3.82 8.05 3.55
CA PRO A 91 -3.94 8.45 4.95
C PRO A 91 -4.59 7.39 5.82
N VAL A 92 -5.54 6.62 5.27
CA VAL A 92 -6.22 5.53 5.96
C VAL A 92 -6.50 4.36 5.00
N ASP A 93 -5.50 3.47 4.79
CA ASP A 93 -5.76 2.16 4.19
C ASP A 93 -6.59 1.32 5.18
N GLY A 94 -7.81 0.96 4.79
CA GLY A 94 -8.74 0.26 5.66
C GLY A 94 -9.73 1.18 6.39
N ARG A 95 -10.15 2.30 5.81
CA ARG A 95 -11.05 3.29 6.45
C ARG A 95 -12.39 2.71 6.95
N ARG A 96 -12.99 1.74 6.22
CA ARG A 96 -14.20 1.06 6.68
C ARG A 96 -13.93 0.19 7.90
N ARG A 97 -12.77 -0.45 7.93
CA ARG A 97 -12.33 -1.28 9.06
C ARG A 97 -12.13 -0.42 10.30
N LEU A 98 -11.45 0.73 10.14
CA LEU A 98 -11.27 1.73 11.20
C LEU A 98 -12.64 2.18 11.76
N ALA A 99 -13.55 2.59 10.89
CA ALA A 99 -14.88 3.08 11.29
C ALA A 99 -15.71 2.04 12.03
N GLN A 100 -15.47 0.75 11.78
CA GLN A 100 -16.11 -0.39 12.46
C GLN A 100 -15.33 -0.89 13.68
N GLY A 101 -14.17 -0.32 13.99
CA GLY A 101 -13.31 -0.77 15.09
C GLY A 101 -12.59 -2.11 14.80
N HIS A 102 -12.40 -2.45 13.53
CA HIS A 102 -11.69 -3.66 13.13
C HIS A 102 -10.18 -3.40 13.04
N SER A 103 -9.40 -4.49 13.09
CA SER A 103 -7.94 -4.49 12.98
C SER A 103 -7.41 -4.18 11.57
N ASP A 104 -6.09 -3.98 11.46
CA ASP A 104 -5.30 -3.83 10.23
C ASP A 104 -5.55 -2.54 9.42
N ALA A 105 -6.06 -1.45 10.02
CA ALA A 105 -6.05 -0.13 9.41
C ALA A 105 -4.67 0.53 9.64
N ILE A 106 -4.07 1.08 8.56
CA ILE A 106 -2.75 1.71 8.59
C ILE A 106 -2.75 3.03 7.82
N SER A 107 -1.83 3.93 8.17
CA SER A 107 -1.52 5.12 7.38
C SER A 107 -0.20 4.91 6.65
N VAL A 108 -0.11 5.27 5.36
CA VAL A 108 1.07 4.98 4.56
C VAL A 108 1.50 6.15 3.67
N VAL A 109 2.81 6.22 3.43
CA VAL A 109 3.43 7.10 2.44
C VAL A 109 4.60 6.41 1.76
N GLY A 110 4.68 6.53 0.43
CA GLY A 110 5.81 6.10 -0.36
C GLY A 110 6.41 7.26 -1.14
N VAL A 111 7.74 7.30 -1.25
CA VAL A 111 8.44 8.25 -2.12
C VAL A 111 9.50 7.56 -2.94
N ALA A 112 9.68 8.04 -4.17
CA ALA A 112 10.71 7.61 -5.12
C ALA A 112 11.18 8.83 -5.93
N PRO A 113 12.29 8.74 -6.69
CA PRO A 113 12.72 9.83 -7.55
C PRO A 113 11.62 10.29 -8.49
N ARG A 114 11.65 11.57 -8.87
CA ARG A 114 10.70 12.18 -9.80
C ARG A 114 10.56 11.34 -11.07
N ASP A 115 9.31 11.21 -11.57
CA ASP A 115 8.91 10.48 -12.78
C ASP A 115 9.22 8.98 -12.76
N SER A 116 9.40 8.38 -11.56
CA SER A 116 9.66 6.96 -11.41
C SER A 116 8.42 6.11 -11.14
N MET A 117 7.33 6.70 -10.69
CA MET A 117 6.10 5.99 -10.36
C MET A 117 5.13 5.95 -11.55
N TRP A 118 4.52 4.79 -11.76
CA TRP A 118 3.53 4.57 -12.81
C TRP A 118 2.19 5.24 -12.44
N SER A 119 1.67 6.03 -13.38
CA SER A 119 0.40 6.74 -13.21
C SER A 119 -0.38 6.71 -14.53
N PRO A 120 -1.20 5.68 -14.76
CA PRO A 120 -1.92 5.46 -16.02
C PRO A 120 -3.30 6.15 -16.02
N SER A 121 -3.35 7.45 -15.74
CA SER A 121 -4.63 8.17 -15.86
C SER A 121 -5.22 8.02 -17.27
N PRO A 122 -6.53 7.76 -17.44
CA PRO A 122 -7.61 7.81 -16.43
C PRO A 122 -7.98 6.45 -15.78
N ALA A 123 -7.15 5.43 -15.90
CA ALA A 123 -7.45 4.13 -15.31
C ALA A 123 -7.50 4.21 -13.76
N VAL A 124 -8.42 3.45 -13.16
CA VAL A 124 -8.69 3.46 -11.71
C VAL A 124 -8.33 2.15 -11.05
N TYR A 125 -8.54 1.02 -11.75
CA TYR A 125 -8.35 -0.32 -11.19
C TYR A 125 -7.24 -1.10 -11.87
N MET A 126 -6.56 -1.91 -11.06
CA MET A 126 -5.60 -2.92 -11.50
C MET A 126 -5.84 -4.24 -10.79
N GLU A 127 -5.64 -5.35 -11.49
CA GLU A 127 -5.44 -6.65 -10.86
C GLU A 127 -3.98 -6.86 -10.51
N LYS A 128 -3.71 -7.65 -9.48
CA LYS A 128 -2.36 -7.88 -9.00
C LYS A 128 -2.19 -9.20 -8.27
N ILE A 129 -0.96 -9.71 -8.33
CA ILE A 129 -0.47 -10.81 -7.51
C ILE A 129 0.77 -10.32 -6.78
N VAL A 130 0.82 -10.53 -5.46
CA VAL A 130 1.97 -10.19 -4.62
C VAL A 130 2.47 -11.44 -3.92
N VAL A 131 3.80 -11.61 -3.90
CA VAL A 131 4.48 -12.67 -3.16
C VAL A 131 5.71 -12.12 -2.42
N ASP A 132 6.18 -12.85 -1.43
CA ASP A 132 7.40 -12.54 -0.72
C ASP A 132 8.67 -12.86 -1.56
N ARG A 133 9.82 -12.51 -0.99
CA ARG A 133 11.13 -12.74 -1.60
C ARG A 133 11.40 -14.21 -1.97
N ALA A 134 10.86 -15.15 -1.21
CA ALA A 134 11.11 -16.57 -1.44
C ALA A 134 10.50 -17.06 -2.76
N ALA A 135 9.39 -16.47 -3.19
CA ALA A 135 8.69 -16.82 -4.42
C ALA A 135 8.91 -15.82 -5.56
N ALA A 136 9.63 -14.71 -5.32
CA ALA A 136 9.78 -13.60 -6.27
C ALA A 136 10.32 -14.04 -7.65
N ASP A 137 11.39 -14.81 -7.68
CA ASP A 137 12.04 -15.24 -8.93
C ASP A 137 11.24 -16.28 -9.74
N ALA A 138 10.19 -16.85 -9.12
CA ALA A 138 9.32 -17.82 -9.80
C ALA A 138 8.12 -17.17 -10.48
N MET A 139 7.81 -15.91 -10.15
CA MET A 139 6.68 -15.20 -10.72
C MET A 139 6.95 -14.76 -12.15
N VAL A 140 6.06 -15.13 -13.06
CA VAL A 140 6.11 -14.78 -14.47
C VAL A 140 4.79 -14.08 -14.88
N PRO A 141 4.79 -13.25 -15.94
CA PRO A 141 3.60 -12.51 -16.37
C PRO A 141 2.36 -13.40 -16.56
N GLU A 142 2.56 -14.63 -17.03
CA GLU A 142 1.49 -15.61 -17.25
C GLU A 142 0.73 -15.99 -15.97
N CYS A 143 1.29 -15.73 -14.78
CA CYS A 143 0.59 -15.95 -13.51
C CYS A 143 -0.71 -15.13 -13.40
N ILE A 144 -0.79 -13.97 -14.07
CA ILE A 144 -2.00 -13.13 -14.07
C ILE A 144 -3.16 -13.80 -14.81
N ASP A 145 -2.85 -14.51 -15.91
CA ASP A 145 -3.87 -15.18 -16.74
C ASP A 145 -4.12 -16.64 -16.34
N ALA A 146 -3.20 -17.20 -15.54
CA ALA A 146 -3.31 -18.60 -15.13
C ALA A 146 -4.44 -18.81 -14.12
N PRO A 147 -5.10 -19.98 -14.13
CA PRO A 147 -5.99 -20.35 -13.02
C PRO A 147 -5.25 -20.24 -11.67
N ALA A 148 -5.97 -19.83 -10.62
CA ALA A 148 -5.37 -19.66 -9.28
C ALA A 148 -4.60 -20.92 -8.81
N ALA A 149 -5.11 -22.11 -9.13
CA ALA A 149 -4.48 -23.39 -8.79
C ALA A 149 -3.05 -23.52 -9.34
N TRP A 150 -2.77 -22.97 -10.54
CA TRP A 150 -1.44 -23.02 -11.15
C TRP A 150 -0.46 -22.14 -10.36
N THR A 151 -0.83 -20.90 -10.08
CA THR A 151 0.00 -19.97 -9.29
C THR A 151 0.22 -20.48 -7.86
N LEU A 152 -0.80 -21.05 -7.23
CA LEU A 152 -0.70 -21.66 -5.91
C LEU A 152 0.26 -22.86 -5.91
N ALA A 153 0.19 -23.73 -6.92
CA ALA A 153 1.11 -24.87 -7.04
C ALA A 153 2.57 -24.41 -7.23
N LEU A 154 2.78 -23.34 -8.02
CA LEU A 154 4.10 -22.74 -8.22
C LEU A 154 4.67 -22.20 -6.90
N VAL A 155 3.90 -21.40 -6.16
CA VAL A 155 4.32 -20.83 -4.87
C VAL A 155 4.53 -21.92 -3.82
N ALA A 156 3.63 -22.91 -3.73
CA ALA A 156 3.74 -24.05 -2.84
C ALA A 156 5.07 -24.82 -3.06
N ARG A 157 5.41 -25.08 -4.33
CA ARG A 157 6.66 -25.74 -4.72
C ARG A 157 7.88 -24.96 -4.27
N VAL A 158 7.92 -23.65 -4.54
CA VAL A 158 9.07 -22.79 -4.24
C VAL A 158 9.24 -22.62 -2.73
N LYS A 159 8.15 -22.37 -2.01
CA LYS A 159 8.15 -22.24 -0.54
C LYS A 159 8.28 -23.58 0.18
N LYS A 160 8.27 -24.71 -0.53
CA LYS A 160 8.27 -26.08 0.03
C LYS A 160 7.14 -26.26 1.06
N LYS A 161 5.98 -25.69 0.79
CA LYS A 161 4.80 -25.67 1.64
C LYS A 161 3.65 -26.34 0.86
N PRO A 162 2.88 -27.27 1.44
CA PRO A 162 1.75 -27.86 0.73
C PRO A 162 0.70 -26.78 0.42
N VAL A 163 -0.03 -26.90 -0.68
CA VAL A 163 -1.05 -25.91 -1.12
C VAL A 163 -2.07 -25.65 -0.01
N ARG A 164 -2.50 -26.68 0.72
CA ARG A 164 -3.46 -26.55 1.84
C ARG A 164 -2.99 -25.67 3.00
N ASP A 165 -1.69 -25.42 3.10
CA ASP A 165 -1.10 -24.57 4.14
C ASP A 165 -0.81 -23.14 3.64
N LEU A 166 -0.98 -22.89 2.33
CA LEU A 166 -0.88 -21.53 1.80
C LEU A 166 -2.06 -20.68 2.26
N VAL A 167 -1.77 -19.42 2.57
CA VAL A 167 -2.76 -18.40 2.92
C VAL A 167 -2.73 -17.31 1.84
N VAL A 168 -3.87 -17.08 1.20
CA VAL A 168 -4.04 -16.06 0.16
C VAL A 168 -4.89 -14.93 0.70
N PHE A 169 -4.34 -13.71 0.73
CA PHE A 169 -5.10 -12.50 1.02
C PHE A 169 -5.94 -12.12 -0.20
N VAL A 170 -7.23 -11.91 0.00
CA VAL A 170 -8.15 -11.43 -1.03
C VAL A 170 -9.08 -10.39 -0.43
N LEU A 171 -9.32 -9.30 -1.14
CA LEU A 171 -10.36 -8.34 -0.75
C LEU A 171 -11.76 -8.94 -0.96
N GLU A 172 -12.62 -8.80 0.03
CA GLU A 172 -14.02 -9.21 -0.03
C GLU A 172 -14.81 -8.24 -0.92
N ARG A 173 -14.91 -8.60 -2.19
CA ARG A 173 -15.63 -7.85 -3.22
C ARG A 173 -16.39 -8.83 -4.12
N PRO A 174 -17.58 -8.47 -4.64
CA PRO A 174 -18.32 -9.35 -5.57
C PRO A 174 -17.48 -9.81 -6.75
N ARG A 175 -16.62 -8.95 -7.30
CA ARG A 175 -15.71 -9.30 -8.40
C ARG A 175 -14.69 -10.39 -8.08
N HIS A 176 -14.48 -10.71 -6.80
CA HIS A 176 -13.53 -11.74 -6.35
C HIS A 176 -14.19 -13.07 -5.95
N GLU A 177 -15.51 -13.20 -6.01
CA GLU A 177 -16.20 -14.44 -5.60
C GLU A 177 -15.65 -15.66 -6.34
N HIS A 178 -15.52 -15.56 -7.66
CA HIS A 178 -14.96 -16.64 -8.48
C HIS A 178 -13.49 -16.96 -8.10
N LEU A 179 -12.65 -15.94 -7.93
CA LEU A 179 -11.27 -16.12 -7.50
C LEU A 179 -11.17 -16.82 -6.13
N VAL A 180 -12.04 -16.46 -5.18
CA VAL A 180 -12.11 -17.08 -3.86
C VAL A 180 -12.50 -18.56 -3.96
N GLU A 181 -13.46 -18.89 -4.85
CA GLU A 181 -13.86 -20.27 -5.11
C GLU A 181 -12.74 -21.09 -5.77
N GLU A 182 -12.01 -20.53 -6.74
CA GLU A 182 -10.84 -21.17 -7.36
C GLU A 182 -9.75 -21.48 -6.33
N ILE A 183 -9.38 -20.49 -5.47
CA ILE A 183 -8.36 -20.67 -4.44
C ILE A 183 -8.76 -21.78 -3.46
N ARG A 184 -10.01 -21.78 -3.00
CA ARG A 184 -10.53 -22.80 -2.08
C ARG A 184 -10.60 -24.19 -2.73
N SER A 185 -11.02 -24.24 -3.99
CA SER A 185 -11.07 -25.50 -4.76
C SER A 185 -9.69 -26.09 -5.02
N ALA A 186 -8.65 -25.25 -5.12
CA ALA A 186 -7.27 -25.68 -5.20
C ALA A 186 -6.73 -26.17 -3.83
N GLY A 187 -7.50 -25.99 -2.76
CA GLY A 187 -7.18 -26.43 -1.41
C GLY A 187 -6.44 -25.42 -0.53
N ALA A 188 -6.19 -24.19 -1.01
CA ALA A 188 -5.55 -23.16 -0.21
C ALA A 188 -6.53 -22.42 0.71
N ARG A 189 -6.01 -21.75 1.72
CA ARG A 189 -6.77 -20.94 2.68
C ARG A 189 -6.89 -19.50 2.17
N VAL A 190 -8.05 -18.88 2.38
CA VAL A 190 -8.30 -17.49 2.02
C VAL A 190 -8.40 -16.63 3.28
N LEU A 191 -7.56 -15.60 3.37
CA LEU A 191 -7.71 -14.50 4.31
C LEU A 191 -8.53 -13.40 3.65
N LEU A 192 -9.84 -13.44 3.89
CA LEU A 192 -10.78 -12.49 3.31
C LEU A 192 -10.87 -11.24 4.17
N ARG A 193 -10.73 -10.06 3.55
CA ARG A 193 -10.81 -8.77 4.25
C ARG A 193 -11.70 -7.79 3.47
N SER A 194 -12.52 -7.06 4.20
CA SER A 194 -13.43 -6.07 3.61
C SER A 194 -12.71 -4.83 3.06
N ASP A 195 -11.47 -4.57 3.51
CA ASP A 195 -10.65 -3.41 3.12
C ASP A 195 -9.18 -3.64 3.52
N GLY A 196 -8.25 -2.73 3.16
CA GLY A 196 -6.84 -2.82 3.54
C GLY A 196 -6.00 -3.52 2.46
N ASP A 197 -5.99 -2.99 1.25
CA ASP A 197 -5.27 -3.56 0.10
C ASP A 197 -3.75 -3.45 0.27
N ILE A 198 -3.28 -2.32 0.80
CA ILE A 198 -1.86 -2.07 1.03
C ILE A 198 -1.36 -2.92 2.21
N ALA A 199 -2.13 -2.98 3.29
CA ALA A 199 -1.84 -3.86 4.43
C ALA A 199 -1.74 -5.33 3.98
N GLY A 200 -2.64 -5.77 3.09
CA GLY A 200 -2.59 -7.12 2.49
C GLY A 200 -1.33 -7.36 1.66
N ALA A 201 -0.92 -6.38 0.85
CA ALA A 201 0.31 -6.48 0.06
C ALA A 201 1.57 -6.50 0.95
N MET A 202 1.58 -5.72 2.04
CA MET A 202 2.64 -5.76 3.04
C MET A 202 2.73 -7.14 3.70
N MET A 203 1.61 -7.72 4.11
CA MET A 203 1.56 -9.05 4.71
C MET A 203 2.10 -10.11 3.75
N ALA A 204 1.63 -10.12 2.49
CA ALA A 204 2.04 -11.09 1.48
C ALA A 204 3.52 -10.98 1.08
N ALA A 205 4.10 -9.78 1.13
CA ALA A 205 5.51 -9.54 0.83
C ALA A 205 6.44 -9.75 2.04
N HIS A 206 5.90 -9.82 3.27
CA HIS A 206 6.71 -9.89 4.49
C HIS A 206 7.04 -11.35 4.87
N PRO A 207 8.34 -11.72 4.97
CA PRO A 207 8.75 -13.12 5.10
C PRO A 207 8.38 -13.78 6.44
N LEU A 208 7.97 -13.01 7.45
CA LEU A 208 7.65 -13.52 8.80
C LEU A 208 6.14 -13.53 9.09
N ILE A 209 5.31 -13.11 8.15
CA ILE A 209 3.84 -13.13 8.28
C ILE A 209 3.31 -14.34 7.53
N ASP A 210 2.35 -15.05 8.15
CA ASP A 210 1.74 -16.25 7.55
C ASP A 210 0.64 -15.87 6.53
N VAL A 211 1.04 -15.07 5.55
CA VAL A 211 0.28 -14.76 4.31
C VAL A 211 1.22 -14.98 3.16
N ASP A 212 0.91 -15.93 2.28
CA ASP A 212 1.83 -16.37 1.24
C ASP A 212 1.69 -15.60 -0.06
N LEU A 213 0.47 -15.13 -0.37
CA LEU A 213 0.13 -14.34 -1.56
C LEU A 213 -0.94 -13.31 -1.24
N LEU A 214 -0.97 -12.24 -2.05
CA LEU A 214 -2.18 -11.45 -2.30
C LEU A 214 -2.60 -11.68 -3.75
N MET A 215 -3.89 -11.88 -4.00
CA MET A 215 -4.45 -11.98 -5.35
C MET A 215 -5.75 -11.16 -5.45
N GLY A 216 -5.96 -10.51 -6.58
CA GLY A 216 -7.21 -9.82 -6.90
C GLY A 216 -7.02 -8.42 -7.48
N ALA A 217 -8.14 -7.70 -7.66
CA ALA A 217 -8.19 -6.37 -8.23
C ALA A 217 -8.51 -5.31 -7.16
N GLY A 218 -7.75 -4.21 -7.18
CA GLY A 218 -7.92 -3.04 -6.31
C GLY A 218 -7.60 -1.75 -7.06
N GLY A 219 -7.58 -0.63 -6.35
CA GLY A 219 -7.24 0.66 -6.94
C GLY A 219 -5.79 0.73 -7.39
N ILE A 220 -5.54 1.57 -8.41
CA ILE A 220 -4.17 1.81 -8.91
C ILE A 220 -3.33 2.54 -7.87
N ALA A 221 -3.94 3.47 -7.11
CA ALA A 221 -3.26 4.16 -6.01
C ALA A 221 -2.65 3.17 -5.02
N GLU A 222 -3.50 2.29 -4.48
CA GLU A 222 -3.10 1.24 -3.55
C GLU A 222 -2.08 0.28 -4.20
N GLY A 223 -2.22 0.03 -5.52
CA GLY A 223 -1.28 -0.81 -6.28
C GLY A 223 0.11 -0.20 -6.40
N VAL A 224 0.24 1.09 -6.68
CA VAL A 224 1.55 1.77 -6.76
C VAL A 224 2.21 1.86 -5.38
N ILE A 225 1.43 2.16 -4.34
CA ILE A 225 1.92 2.13 -2.94
C ILE A 225 2.38 0.71 -2.59
N ALA A 226 1.59 -0.31 -2.94
CA ALA A 226 1.96 -1.72 -2.74
C ALA A 226 3.27 -2.07 -3.47
N ALA A 227 3.47 -1.60 -4.70
CA ALA A 227 4.72 -1.82 -5.44
C ALA A 227 5.94 -1.22 -4.71
N CYS A 228 5.80 -0.04 -4.09
CA CYS A 228 6.86 0.55 -3.28
C CYS A 228 7.26 -0.37 -2.11
N VAL A 229 6.28 -0.83 -1.33
CA VAL A 229 6.55 -1.66 -0.15
C VAL A 229 7.03 -3.06 -0.53
N VAL A 230 6.43 -3.69 -1.54
CA VAL A 230 6.81 -5.03 -2.01
C VAL A 230 8.26 -5.02 -2.49
N LYS A 231 8.64 -4.02 -3.28
CA LYS A 231 10.01 -3.84 -3.76
C LYS A 231 11.00 -3.59 -2.63
N ALA A 232 10.63 -2.77 -1.64
CA ALA A 232 11.45 -2.50 -0.46
C ALA A 232 11.64 -3.74 0.44
N LEU A 233 10.68 -4.68 0.42
CA LEU A 233 10.78 -5.97 1.11
C LEU A 233 11.52 -7.04 0.30
N GLY A 234 11.79 -6.77 -0.99
CA GLY A 234 12.43 -7.70 -1.91
C GLY A 234 11.48 -8.76 -2.46
N GLY A 235 10.17 -8.56 -2.32
CA GLY A 235 9.14 -9.40 -2.92
C GLY A 235 8.92 -9.11 -4.40
N MET A 236 7.93 -9.75 -4.99
CA MET A 236 7.49 -9.52 -6.37
C MET A 236 6.00 -9.18 -6.40
N MET A 237 5.66 -8.21 -7.23
CA MET A 237 4.30 -7.90 -7.61
C MET A 237 4.19 -7.90 -9.13
N LEU A 238 3.17 -8.55 -9.63
CA LEU A 238 2.69 -8.43 -11.01
C LEU A 238 1.39 -7.64 -10.97
N GLY A 239 1.22 -6.71 -11.90
CA GLY A 239 0.02 -5.89 -11.99
C GLY A 239 -0.38 -5.64 -13.44
N ARG A 240 -1.69 -5.51 -13.69
CA ARG A 240 -2.25 -5.19 -15.00
C ARG A 240 -3.50 -4.33 -14.83
N LEU A 241 -3.77 -3.42 -15.78
CA LEU A 241 -5.01 -2.65 -15.79
C LEU A 241 -6.23 -3.57 -15.82
N ALA A 242 -7.21 -3.29 -14.95
CA ALA A 242 -8.42 -4.09 -14.82
C ALA A 242 -9.66 -3.18 -14.66
N PRO A 243 -10.05 -2.41 -15.71
CA PRO A 243 -11.21 -1.55 -15.65
C PRO A 243 -12.47 -2.31 -15.22
N GLN A 244 -13.28 -1.72 -14.33
CA GLN A 244 -14.42 -2.38 -13.70
C GLN A 244 -15.77 -1.93 -14.25
N THR A 245 -15.84 -0.78 -14.93
CA THR A 245 -17.06 -0.23 -15.52
C THR A 245 -16.90 0.02 -17.00
N GLU A 246 -18.00 0.10 -17.75
CA GLU A 246 -17.97 0.44 -19.18
C GLU A 246 -17.39 1.85 -19.43
N GLU A 247 -17.65 2.81 -18.52
CA GLU A 247 -17.12 4.15 -18.59
C GLU A 247 -15.59 4.13 -18.45
N GLU A 248 -15.07 3.36 -17.47
CA GLU A 248 -13.62 3.20 -17.27
C GLU A 248 -12.97 2.51 -18.48
N TRP A 249 -13.60 1.43 -19.02
CA TRP A 249 -13.16 0.78 -20.24
C TRP A 249 -13.09 1.73 -21.43
N ALA A 250 -14.10 2.60 -21.61
CA ALA A 250 -14.13 3.59 -22.67
C ALA A 250 -13.01 4.63 -22.50
N ALA A 251 -12.81 5.14 -21.27
CA ALA A 251 -11.76 6.12 -20.95
C ALA A 251 -10.35 5.55 -21.17
N VAL A 252 -10.10 4.33 -20.70
CA VAL A 252 -8.81 3.65 -20.85
C VAL A 252 -8.49 3.39 -22.32
N ARG A 253 -9.47 2.95 -23.12
CA ARG A 253 -9.31 2.78 -24.58
C ARG A 253 -9.07 4.10 -25.29
N ALA A 254 -9.80 5.16 -24.92
CA ALA A 254 -9.64 6.48 -25.53
C ALA A 254 -8.24 7.08 -25.23
N ALA A 255 -7.68 6.77 -24.07
CA ALA A 255 -6.32 7.16 -23.70
C ALA A 255 -5.23 6.28 -24.34
N GLY A 256 -5.59 5.23 -25.06
CA GLY A 256 -4.63 4.32 -25.72
C GLY A 256 -3.81 3.48 -24.74
N LEU A 257 -4.31 3.24 -23.52
CA LEU A 257 -3.61 2.46 -22.51
C LEU A 257 -3.69 0.96 -22.83
N ASP A 258 -2.57 0.26 -22.67
CA ASP A 258 -2.51 -1.19 -22.89
C ASP A 258 -3.03 -1.95 -21.66
N THR A 259 -4.22 -2.56 -21.81
CA THR A 259 -4.86 -3.36 -20.77
C THR A 259 -4.36 -4.82 -20.74
N LYS A 260 -3.44 -5.20 -21.61
CA LYS A 260 -2.84 -6.55 -21.65
C LYS A 260 -1.45 -6.59 -21.03
N ALA A 261 -0.77 -5.44 -20.96
CA ALA A 261 0.58 -5.36 -20.39
C ALA A 261 0.57 -5.75 -18.90
N VAL A 262 1.34 -6.77 -18.56
CA VAL A 262 1.60 -7.17 -17.18
C VAL A 262 2.89 -6.49 -16.75
N LEU A 263 2.83 -5.70 -15.70
CA LEU A 263 3.92 -4.91 -15.16
C LEU A 263 4.44 -5.54 -13.86
N SER A 264 5.75 -5.60 -13.72
CA SER A 264 6.43 -5.96 -12.47
C SER A 264 6.52 -4.77 -11.51
N CYS A 265 6.89 -5.02 -10.23
CA CYS A 265 7.17 -3.92 -9.30
C CYS A 265 8.22 -2.94 -9.85
N GLY A 266 9.20 -3.43 -10.63
CA GLY A 266 10.24 -2.59 -11.21
C GLY A 266 9.77 -1.66 -12.29
N GLU A 267 8.66 -2.00 -12.97
CA GLU A 267 8.00 -1.17 -13.99
C GLU A 267 6.97 -0.24 -13.36
N LEU A 268 6.29 -0.70 -12.30
CA LEU A 268 5.35 0.13 -11.53
C LEU A 268 6.07 1.25 -10.76
N VAL A 269 7.25 0.96 -10.21
CA VAL A 269 8.12 1.95 -9.56
C VAL A 269 9.56 1.72 -9.98
N ARG A 270 10.08 2.59 -10.83
CA ARG A 270 11.44 2.48 -11.38
C ARG A 270 12.50 2.91 -10.35
N GLY A 271 13.71 2.38 -10.52
CA GLY A 271 14.82 2.68 -9.60
C GLY A 271 14.68 1.99 -8.24
N ASN A 272 15.68 2.14 -7.38
CA ASN A 272 15.72 1.54 -6.04
C ASN A 272 15.75 2.57 -4.90
N GLU A 273 15.79 3.86 -5.21
CA GLU A 273 15.80 4.94 -4.22
C GLU A 273 14.40 5.18 -3.66
N ILE A 274 13.77 4.11 -3.15
CA ILE A 274 12.42 4.14 -2.61
C ILE A 274 12.49 4.17 -1.10
N PHE A 275 11.73 5.08 -0.50
CA PHE A 275 11.40 5.10 0.92
C PHE A 275 9.91 4.84 1.08
N PHE A 276 9.58 4.03 2.06
CA PHE A 276 8.20 3.74 2.45
C PHE A 276 8.10 3.83 3.96
N ALA A 277 7.03 4.47 4.44
CA ALA A 277 6.67 4.49 5.85
C ALA A 277 5.21 4.08 6.02
N ALA A 278 4.93 3.35 7.08
CA ALA A 278 3.58 3.01 7.51
C ALA A 278 3.48 3.08 9.03
N THR A 279 2.31 3.55 9.52
CA THR A 279 1.99 3.59 10.95
C THR A 279 0.66 2.88 11.19
N GLY A 280 0.59 2.03 12.22
CA GLY A 280 -0.63 1.35 12.63
C GLY A 280 -1.65 2.36 13.16
N ILE A 281 -2.90 2.28 12.66
CA ILE A 281 -4.04 3.04 13.21
C ILE A 281 -4.81 2.17 14.18
N THR A 282 -5.12 0.94 13.76
CA THR A 282 -5.71 -0.09 14.62
C THR A 282 -4.74 -1.28 14.74
N ASP A 283 -4.86 -2.06 15.81
CA ASP A 283 -4.02 -3.26 16.00
C ASP A 283 -4.08 -4.17 14.77
N GLY A 284 -2.95 -4.68 14.33
CA GLY A 284 -2.86 -5.51 13.14
C GLY A 284 -1.75 -6.56 13.20
N LEU A 285 -1.69 -7.40 12.16
CA LEU A 285 -0.66 -8.45 12.07
C LEU A 285 0.75 -7.86 11.89
N MET A 286 0.87 -6.66 11.34
CA MET A 286 2.15 -6.01 11.04
C MET A 286 2.56 -4.99 12.08
N LEU A 287 1.61 -4.16 12.52
CA LEU A 287 1.82 -3.00 13.38
C LEU A 287 0.76 -2.95 14.47
N GLU A 288 1.18 -2.54 15.67
CA GLU A 288 0.25 -2.17 16.75
C GLU A 288 -0.46 -0.87 16.38
N GLY A 289 -1.74 -0.76 16.79
CA GLY A 289 -2.55 0.45 16.61
C GLY A 289 -2.17 1.56 17.58
N VAL A 290 -2.73 2.74 17.34
CA VAL A 290 -2.58 3.89 18.22
C VAL A 290 -3.21 3.58 19.58
N ARG A 291 -2.46 3.86 20.65
CA ARG A 291 -2.94 3.78 22.04
C ARG A 291 -2.99 5.17 22.64
N LEU A 292 -4.15 5.58 23.14
CA LEU A 292 -4.36 6.87 23.75
C LEU A 292 -4.40 6.74 25.27
N HIS A 293 -3.51 7.44 25.99
CA HIS A 293 -3.36 7.40 27.44
C HIS A 293 -3.36 8.81 28.03
N GLY A 294 -4.55 9.40 28.22
CA GLY A 294 -4.67 10.75 28.76
C GLY A 294 -3.97 11.80 27.89
N SER A 295 -2.86 12.37 28.37
CA SER A 295 -2.07 13.37 27.65
C SER A 295 -0.96 12.76 26.76
N GLU A 296 -0.92 11.44 26.61
CA GLU A 296 0.06 10.75 25.80
C GLU A 296 -0.63 9.81 24.78
N ALA A 297 0.07 9.54 23.70
CA ALA A 297 -0.31 8.52 22.73
C ALA A 297 0.91 7.72 22.31
N GLU A 298 0.70 6.45 21.99
CA GLU A 298 1.74 5.57 21.44
C GLU A 298 1.39 5.18 20.01
N THR A 299 2.42 5.13 19.17
CA THR A 299 2.32 4.66 17.78
C THR A 299 3.39 3.65 17.47
N GLU A 300 3.10 2.72 16.58
CA GLU A 300 4.08 1.82 16.01
C GLU A 300 4.16 2.01 14.51
N SER A 301 5.38 2.20 14.00
CA SER A 301 5.65 2.49 12.60
C SER A 301 6.71 1.55 12.02
N ILE A 302 6.65 1.33 10.69
CA ILE A 302 7.71 0.68 9.93
C ILE A 302 8.26 1.65 8.89
N VAL A 303 9.60 1.66 8.75
CA VAL A 303 10.30 2.38 7.70
C VAL A 303 11.11 1.41 6.87
N LEU A 304 10.93 1.49 5.57
CA LEU A 304 11.63 0.65 4.60
C LEU A 304 12.44 1.55 3.65
N ARG A 305 13.65 1.10 3.29
CA ARG A 305 14.47 1.68 2.25
C ARG A 305 14.87 0.59 1.27
N ALA A 306 14.38 0.66 0.04
CA ALA A 306 14.59 -0.39 -0.95
C ALA A 306 16.06 -0.51 -1.37
N GLU A 307 16.76 0.62 -1.58
CA GLU A 307 18.17 0.64 -2.00
C GLU A 307 19.10 -0.18 -1.08
N THR A 308 18.86 -0.15 0.22
CA THR A 308 19.72 -0.81 1.21
C THR A 308 19.07 -2.05 1.84
N GLY A 309 17.82 -2.36 1.49
CA GLY A 309 17.03 -3.41 2.15
C GLY A 309 16.80 -3.17 3.64
N THR A 310 16.99 -1.92 4.10
CA THR A 310 16.88 -1.59 5.53
C THR A 310 15.42 -1.53 5.94
N ARG A 311 15.11 -2.18 7.06
CA ARG A 311 13.81 -2.15 7.72
C ARG A 311 13.99 -1.67 9.15
N ARG A 312 13.12 -0.74 9.60
CA ARG A 312 13.09 -0.26 10.98
C ARG A 312 11.67 -0.35 11.49
N LYS A 313 11.50 -0.86 12.68
CA LYS A 313 10.28 -0.77 13.46
C LYS A 313 10.53 0.30 14.54
N ILE A 314 9.62 1.26 14.65
CA ILE A 314 9.76 2.43 15.51
C ILE A 314 8.53 2.45 16.41
N HIS A 315 8.77 2.48 17.70
CA HIS A 315 7.75 2.75 18.71
C HIS A 315 7.96 4.19 19.21
N THR A 316 6.92 4.99 19.17
CA THR A 316 6.98 6.41 19.53
C THR A 316 5.94 6.73 20.61
N VAL A 317 6.35 7.46 21.64
CA VAL A 317 5.46 8.05 22.63
C VAL A 317 5.32 9.54 22.33
N HIS A 318 4.09 9.97 22.08
CA HIS A 318 3.74 11.35 21.77
C HIS A 318 3.11 12.02 22.98
N ARG A 319 3.54 13.25 23.28
CA ARG A 319 2.78 14.11 24.19
C ARG A 319 1.69 14.82 23.39
N LEU A 320 0.44 14.62 23.77
CA LEU A 320 -0.70 15.33 23.19
C LEU A 320 -0.77 16.71 23.84
N THR A 321 -0.68 17.75 23.01
CA THR A 321 -0.98 19.13 23.44
C THR A 321 -2.45 19.40 23.10
N ASP A 322 -3.21 19.90 24.08
CA ASP A 322 -4.59 20.33 23.91
C ASP A 322 -4.74 21.39 22.82
#